data_00e739bb494d8d9f58f16a81f2efc6e0
#
_entry.id   00e739bb494d8d9f58f16a81f2efc6e0
#
_cell.length_a   1.000
_cell.length_b   1.000
_cell.length_c   1.000
_cell.angle_alpha   90.00
_cell.angle_beta   90.00
_cell.angle_gamma   90.00
#
_symmetry.space_group_name_H-M   'P 1'
#
loop_
_entity.id
_entity.type
_entity.pdbx_description
1 polymer ?
#
loop_
_entity_poly.entity_id
_entity_poly.type
_entity_poly.pdbx_seq_one_letter_code
_entity_poly.pdbx_strand_id
1 'polypeptide(L)'
;MTQNAETKLSAAETVRLSLEREISEGILIPGDPLDEDNLAARFGVSRTPVREALLHLSVKGLVTIAPRAGIYVSRLSMSELFGLIEMLSELEAVCAKLATRRHTSEEAEALRRVHQESLAFEESGDAQGYARCNAEFHEILYQACRNPALAAEISHIRSRTRVYRQSVFQNQLRIRRSREDHARILEAMFAGDAVAAYNAALDHIAGGLPDFTDMISHVPTQLLAVDADYPGKQSQERQRETARRALAPAEVQPSEGKEKGSAGGKGSPVKRRKLGAMANAR
;
A
#
# COMPACT_ATOMS: atom_id res chain seq x y z
N MET A 1 -34.27 5.76 -31.44
CA MET A 1 -32.88 6.05 -31.84
C MET A 1 -32.26 6.88 -30.73
N THR A 2 -31.73 6.21 -29.71
CA THR A 2 -30.98 6.83 -28.62
C THR A 2 -29.50 6.76 -28.99
N GLN A 3 -28.92 7.89 -29.40
CA GLN A 3 -27.48 8.02 -29.64
C GLN A 3 -26.78 7.77 -28.29
N ASN A 4 -25.99 6.71 -28.23
CA ASN A 4 -25.02 6.46 -27.18
C ASN A 4 -23.98 7.60 -27.27
N ALA A 5 -24.10 8.62 -26.43
CA ALA A 5 -23.07 9.63 -26.27
C ALA A 5 -21.86 8.94 -25.62
N GLU A 6 -20.90 8.50 -26.42
CA GLU A 6 -19.57 8.15 -25.93
C GLU A 6 -19.05 9.35 -25.13
N THR A 7 -18.99 9.23 -23.83
CA THR A 7 -18.46 10.27 -22.94
C THR A 7 -16.98 10.40 -23.26
N LYS A 8 -16.64 11.41 -24.07
CA LYS A 8 -15.25 11.69 -24.43
C LYS A 8 -14.48 12.05 -23.16
N LEU A 9 -13.49 11.23 -22.82
CA LEU A 9 -12.62 11.45 -21.67
C LEU A 9 -12.00 12.86 -21.74
N SER A 10 -11.88 13.53 -20.59
CA SER A 10 -11.15 14.79 -20.51
C SER A 10 -9.65 14.57 -20.79
N ALA A 11 -8.95 15.63 -21.19
CA ALA A 11 -7.50 15.55 -21.38
C ALA A 11 -6.77 15.10 -20.11
N ALA A 12 -7.21 15.56 -18.94
CA ALA A 12 -6.65 15.14 -17.67
C ALA A 12 -6.89 13.65 -17.37
N GLU A 13 -8.08 13.15 -17.67
CA GLU A 13 -8.38 11.71 -17.53
C GLU A 13 -7.57 10.85 -18.47
N THR A 14 -7.40 11.27 -19.72
CA THR A 14 -6.58 10.56 -20.71
C THR A 14 -5.13 10.43 -20.22
N VAL A 15 -4.52 11.53 -19.76
CA VAL A 15 -3.17 11.56 -19.20
C VAL A 15 -3.10 10.66 -17.97
N ARG A 16 -4.04 10.80 -17.03
CA ARG A 16 -4.10 10.01 -15.80
C ARG A 16 -4.15 8.50 -16.07
N LEU A 17 -5.07 8.06 -16.92
CA LEU A 17 -5.25 6.64 -17.25
C LEU A 17 -4.03 6.06 -17.97
N SER A 18 -3.39 6.83 -18.86
CA SER A 18 -2.16 6.39 -19.52
C SER A 18 -1.02 6.21 -18.54
N LEU A 19 -0.78 7.19 -17.66
CA LEU A 19 0.28 7.10 -16.64
C LEU A 19 -0.01 5.98 -15.63
N GLU A 20 -1.25 5.83 -15.19
CA GLU A 20 -1.67 4.76 -14.29
C GLU A 20 -1.39 3.38 -14.89
N ARG A 21 -1.69 3.19 -16.18
CA ARG A 21 -1.36 1.97 -16.92
C ARG A 21 0.14 1.75 -17.01
N GLU A 22 0.92 2.76 -17.40
CA GLU A 22 2.38 2.66 -17.55
C GLU A 22 3.09 2.31 -16.24
N ILE A 23 2.64 2.91 -15.12
CA ILE A 23 3.13 2.54 -13.79
C ILE A 23 2.75 1.09 -13.48
N SER A 24 1.52 0.68 -13.77
CA SER A 24 1.06 -0.67 -13.48
C SER A 24 1.75 -1.73 -14.36
N GLU A 25 2.10 -1.41 -15.59
CA GLU A 25 2.83 -2.29 -16.53
C GLU A 25 4.35 -2.29 -16.28
N GLY A 26 4.85 -1.41 -15.39
CA GLY A 26 6.27 -1.28 -15.08
C GLY A 26 7.08 -0.59 -16.17
N ILE A 27 6.42 0.14 -17.09
CA ILE A 27 7.07 1.03 -18.06
C ILE A 27 7.65 2.24 -17.34
N LEU A 28 6.87 2.78 -16.39
CA LEU A 28 7.33 3.75 -15.41
C LEU A 28 7.53 3.04 -14.08
N ILE A 29 8.76 3.01 -13.59
CA ILE A 29 9.13 2.31 -12.36
C ILE A 29 9.18 3.25 -11.16
N PRO A 30 9.02 2.74 -9.92
CA PRO A 30 9.16 3.55 -8.71
C PRO A 30 10.48 4.34 -8.67
N GLY A 31 10.33 5.66 -8.50
CA GLY A 31 11.43 6.62 -8.49
C GLY A 31 11.69 7.32 -9.81
N ASP A 32 11.05 6.93 -10.91
CA ASP A 32 11.19 7.64 -12.16
C ASP A 32 10.66 9.08 -12.06
N PRO A 33 11.40 10.08 -12.58
CA PRO A 33 10.96 11.45 -12.60
C PRO A 33 9.83 11.66 -13.63
N LEU A 34 8.84 12.45 -13.24
CA LEU A 34 7.72 12.85 -14.09
C LEU A 34 7.81 14.36 -14.34
N ASP A 35 8.25 14.74 -15.54
CA ASP A 35 8.38 16.13 -15.95
C ASP A 35 7.11 16.63 -16.62
N GLU A 36 6.51 17.71 -16.10
CA GLU A 36 5.26 18.26 -16.60
C GLU A 36 5.34 18.73 -18.07
N ASP A 37 6.49 19.28 -18.48
CA ASP A 37 6.67 19.79 -19.85
C ASP A 37 6.80 18.66 -20.86
N ASN A 38 7.59 17.65 -20.51
CA ASN A 38 7.73 16.44 -21.33
C ASN A 38 6.40 15.71 -21.47
N LEU A 39 5.62 15.59 -20.38
CA LEU A 39 4.29 14.98 -20.41
C LEU A 39 3.31 15.82 -21.25
N ALA A 40 3.31 17.13 -21.09
CA ALA A 40 2.46 18.02 -21.89
C ALA A 40 2.76 17.90 -23.40
N ALA A 41 4.04 17.90 -23.77
CA ALA A 41 4.48 17.70 -25.14
C ALA A 41 4.08 16.31 -25.67
N ARG A 42 4.30 15.25 -24.90
CA ARG A 42 4.00 13.86 -25.24
C ARG A 42 2.51 13.62 -25.50
N PHE A 43 1.64 14.20 -24.68
CA PHE A 43 0.18 14.04 -24.81
C PHE A 43 -0.48 15.10 -25.69
N GLY A 44 0.28 16.10 -26.19
CA GLY A 44 -0.24 17.17 -27.03
C GLY A 44 -1.24 18.09 -26.29
N VAL A 45 -1.05 18.30 -24.99
CA VAL A 45 -1.93 19.10 -24.13
C VAL A 45 -1.16 20.21 -23.41
N SER A 46 -1.87 21.16 -22.79
CA SER A 46 -1.23 22.15 -21.90
C SER A 46 -0.79 21.53 -20.56
N ARG A 47 -0.02 22.28 -19.76
CA ARG A 47 0.42 21.82 -18.42
C ARG A 47 -0.75 21.61 -17.44
N THR A 48 -1.85 22.34 -17.58
CA THR A 48 -2.98 22.26 -16.62
C THR A 48 -3.55 20.84 -16.49
N PRO A 49 -4.02 20.17 -17.57
CA PRO A 49 -4.52 18.81 -17.46
C PRO A 49 -3.46 17.79 -17.00
N VAL A 50 -2.17 18.03 -17.27
CA VAL A 50 -1.08 17.20 -16.75
C VAL A 50 -0.99 17.32 -15.24
N ARG A 51 -1.01 18.54 -14.69
CA ARG A 51 -1.01 18.78 -13.24
C ARG A 51 -2.21 18.17 -12.54
N GLU A 52 -3.39 18.29 -13.12
CA GLU A 52 -4.61 17.66 -12.59
C GLU A 52 -4.44 16.13 -12.55
N ALA A 53 -3.94 15.52 -13.63
CA ALA A 53 -3.67 14.08 -13.67
C ALA A 53 -2.66 13.64 -12.62
N LEU A 54 -1.53 14.35 -12.49
CA LEU A 54 -0.49 14.06 -11.50
C LEU A 54 -0.99 14.24 -10.06
N LEU A 55 -1.82 15.24 -9.81
CA LEU A 55 -2.45 15.45 -8.50
C LEU A 55 -3.38 14.26 -8.15
N HIS A 56 -4.21 13.81 -9.10
CA HIS A 56 -5.05 12.63 -8.90
C HIS A 56 -4.25 11.37 -8.63
N LEU A 57 -3.14 11.16 -9.37
CA LEU A 57 -2.23 10.03 -9.12
C LEU A 57 -1.52 10.13 -7.77
N SER A 58 -1.22 11.35 -7.31
CA SER A 58 -0.64 11.59 -5.99
C SER A 58 -1.62 11.27 -4.86
N VAL A 59 -2.89 11.62 -5.00
CA VAL A 59 -3.94 11.21 -4.05
C VAL A 59 -4.09 9.70 -3.99
N LYS A 60 -3.93 9.00 -5.12
CA LYS A 60 -3.88 7.54 -5.19
C LYS A 60 -2.56 6.94 -4.67
N GLY A 61 -1.58 7.74 -4.28
CA GLY A 61 -0.27 7.25 -3.81
C GLY A 61 0.58 6.57 -4.89
N LEU A 62 0.28 6.79 -6.18
CA LEU A 62 1.06 6.30 -7.31
C LEU A 62 2.19 7.26 -7.70
N VAL A 63 2.02 8.54 -7.36
CA VAL A 63 2.97 9.61 -7.65
C VAL A 63 3.23 10.40 -6.38
N THR A 64 4.47 10.83 -6.20
CA THR A 64 4.89 11.71 -5.12
C THR A 64 5.26 13.07 -5.69
N ILE A 65 4.57 14.11 -5.22
CA ILE A 65 4.89 15.50 -5.53
C ILE A 65 5.74 16.06 -4.39
N ALA A 66 7.05 16.20 -4.60
CA ALA A 66 7.98 16.71 -3.61
C ALA A 66 8.24 18.21 -3.86
N PRO A 67 7.83 19.12 -2.94
CA PRO A 67 8.03 20.55 -3.13
C PRO A 67 9.51 20.87 -3.39
N ARG A 68 9.79 21.60 -4.47
CA ARG A 68 11.13 21.99 -4.93
C ARG A 68 12.06 20.85 -5.36
N ALA A 69 11.65 19.59 -5.22
CA ALA A 69 12.47 18.43 -5.60
C ALA A 69 11.97 17.74 -6.87
N GLY A 70 10.69 17.95 -7.24
CA GLY A 70 10.11 17.37 -8.46
C GLY A 70 8.93 16.44 -8.21
N ILE A 71 8.55 15.73 -9.25
CA ILE A 71 7.44 14.78 -9.25
C ILE A 71 8.02 13.42 -9.66
N TYR A 72 7.67 12.36 -8.94
CA TYR A 72 8.23 11.02 -9.12
C TYR A 72 7.17 9.95 -9.00
N VAL A 73 7.36 8.82 -9.67
CA VAL A 73 6.60 7.59 -9.37
C VAL A 73 6.91 7.17 -7.92
N SER A 74 5.87 6.93 -7.13
CA SER A 74 6.02 6.64 -5.70
C SER A 74 6.81 5.36 -5.46
N ARG A 75 7.71 5.39 -4.49
CA ARG A 75 8.37 4.21 -3.92
C ARG A 75 7.69 3.85 -2.61
N LEU A 76 7.52 2.57 -2.36
CA LEU A 76 7.09 2.07 -1.05
C LEU A 76 8.33 1.68 -0.24
N SER A 77 8.32 2.01 1.04
CA SER A 77 9.23 1.38 1.98
C SER A 77 8.85 -0.08 2.17
N MET A 78 9.76 -0.89 2.68
CA MET A 78 9.48 -2.29 2.99
C MET A 78 8.29 -2.41 3.96
N SER A 79 8.25 -1.59 4.99
CA SER A 79 7.16 -1.57 5.98
C SER A 79 5.81 -1.21 5.36
N GLU A 80 5.77 -0.24 4.44
CA GLU A 80 4.54 0.13 3.73
C GLU A 80 4.07 -0.99 2.79
N LEU A 81 5.00 -1.64 2.08
CA LEU A 81 4.68 -2.78 1.21
C LEU A 81 4.09 -3.93 2.04
N PHE A 82 4.69 -4.26 3.18
CA PHE A 82 4.17 -5.26 4.11
C PHE A 82 2.75 -4.94 4.55
N GLY A 83 2.51 -3.75 5.09
CA GLY A 83 1.20 -3.35 5.57
C GLY A 83 0.13 -3.34 4.46
N LEU A 84 0.51 -2.98 3.22
CA LEU A 84 -0.40 -3.03 2.08
C LEU A 84 -0.75 -4.46 1.67
N ILE A 85 0.20 -5.40 1.69
CA ILE A 85 -0.07 -6.82 1.38
C ILE A 85 -0.90 -7.46 2.48
N GLU A 86 -0.63 -7.19 3.74
CA GLU A 86 -1.42 -7.65 4.88
C GLU A 86 -2.88 -7.17 4.78
N MET A 87 -3.08 -5.87 4.51
CA MET A 87 -4.42 -5.31 4.28
C MET A 87 -5.09 -5.92 3.05
N LEU A 88 -4.36 -6.14 1.96
CA LEU A 88 -4.87 -6.75 0.75
C LEU A 88 -5.38 -8.17 1.01
N SER A 89 -4.63 -8.98 1.76
CA SER A 89 -5.01 -10.36 2.08
C SER A 89 -6.34 -10.42 2.85
N GLU A 90 -6.52 -9.55 3.83
CA GLU A 90 -7.77 -9.46 4.60
C GLU A 90 -8.95 -8.99 3.73
N LEU A 91 -8.76 -7.96 2.91
CA LEU A 91 -9.83 -7.46 2.04
C LEU A 91 -10.25 -8.48 0.99
N GLU A 92 -9.29 -9.21 0.38
CA GLU A 92 -9.62 -10.27 -0.58
C GLU A 92 -10.27 -11.48 0.07
N ALA A 93 -9.89 -11.82 1.29
CA ALA A 93 -10.57 -12.86 2.08
C ALA A 93 -12.02 -12.48 2.39
N VAL A 94 -12.28 -11.23 2.78
CA VAL A 94 -13.66 -10.70 2.94
C VAL A 94 -14.40 -10.74 1.61
N CYS A 95 -13.74 -10.42 0.49
CA CYS A 95 -14.33 -10.45 -0.84
C CYS A 95 -14.77 -11.89 -1.21
N ALA A 96 -13.93 -12.90 -1.04
CA ALA A 96 -14.26 -14.31 -1.27
C ALA A 96 -15.42 -14.79 -0.41
N LYS A 97 -15.43 -14.44 0.89
CA LYS A 97 -16.54 -14.71 1.80
C LYS A 97 -17.87 -14.15 1.31
N LEU A 98 -17.87 -12.91 0.80
CA LEU A 98 -19.08 -12.28 0.27
C LEU A 98 -19.50 -12.90 -1.05
N ALA A 99 -18.55 -13.16 -1.95
CA ALA A 99 -18.79 -13.78 -3.25
C ALA A 99 -19.43 -15.16 -3.12
N THR A 100 -19.04 -15.96 -2.10
CA THR A 100 -19.65 -17.26 -1.80
C THR A 100 -21.18 -17.21 -1.71
N ARG A 101 -21.71 -16.10 -1.23
CA ARG A 101 -23.18 -15.92 -1.02
C ARG A 101 -23.88 -15.12 -2.11
N ARG A 102 -23.13 -14.49 -3.02
CA ARG A 102 -23.64 -13.45 -3.91
C ARG A 102 -23.36 -13.67 -5.39
N HIS A 103 -22.47 -14.62 -5.72
CA HIS A 103 -22.13 -14.91 -7.11
C HIS A 103 -23.33 -15.44 -7.88
N THR A 104 -23.39 -15.14 -9.16
CA THR A 104 -24.37 -15.72 -10.10
C THR A 104 -23.83 -17.03 -10.68
N SER A 105 -24.71 -17.79 -11.36
CA SER A 105 -24.31 -19.00 -12.07
C SER A 105 -23.30 -18.70 -13.19
N GLU A 106 -23.49 -17.60 -13.89
CA GLU A 106 -22.59 -17.15 -14.97
C GLU A 106 -21.19 -16.82 -14.43
N GLU A 107 -21.11 -16.16 -13.25
CA GLU A 107 -19.82 -15.87 -12.60
C GLU A 107 -19.15 -17.15 -12.10
N ALA A 108 -19.91 -18.10 -11.56
CA ALA A 108 -19.36 -19.39 -11.17
C ALA A 108 -18.80 -20.15 -12.38
N GLU A 109 -19.48 -20.13 -13.53
CA GLU A 109 -19.00 -20.74 -14.78
C GLU A 109 -17.76 -20.02 -15.30
N ALA A 110 -17.74 -18.68 -15.28
CA ALA A 110 -16.58 -17.89 -15.69
C ALA A 110 -15.35 -18.18 -14.80
N LEU A 111 -15.51 -18.27 -13.48
CA LEU A 111 -14.44 -18.65 -12.56
C LEU A 111 -13.88 -20.04 -12.84
N ARG A 112 -14.76 -21.03 -13.09
CA ARG A 112 -14.32 -22.39 -13.47
C ARG A 112 -13.55 -22.40 -14.78
N ARG A 113 -14.05 -21.69 -15.80
CA ARG A 113 -13.42 -21.57 -17.11
C ARG A 113 -12.02 -20.97 -16.99
N VAL A 114 -11.88 -19.80 -16.35
CA VAL A 114 -10.58 -19.12 -16.21
C VAL A 114 -9.60 -19.98 -15.40
N HIS A 115 -10.07 -20.64 -14.34
CA HIS A 115 -9.24 -21.58 -13.58
C HIS A 115 -8.79 -22.78 -14.43
N GLN A 116 -9.65 -23.32 -15.29
CA GLN A 116 -9.29 -24.42 -16.19
C GLN A 116 -8.29 -23.96 -17.28
N GLU A 117 -8.50 -22.79 -17.87
CA GLU A 117 -7.60 -22.19 -18.87
C GLU A 117 -6.18 -21.94 -18.28
N SER A 118 -6.10 -21.59 -17.00
CA SER A 118 -4.82 -21.33 -16.32
C SER A 118 -3.90 -22.57 -16.28
N LEU A 119 -4.42 -23.80 -16.44
CA LEU A 119 -3.64 -25.04 -16.46
C LEU A 119 -2.66 -25.08 -17.62
N ALA A 120 -3.09 -24.66 -18.81
CA ALA A 120 -2.23 -24.66 -20.00
C ALA A 120 -1.02 -23.72 -19.84
N PHE A 121 -1.19 -22.60 -19.11
CA PHE A 121 -0.11 -21.66 -18.82
C PHE A 121 0.83 -22.19 -17.72
N GLU A 122 0.31 -22.93 -16.73
CA GLU A 122 1.15 -23.65 -15.77
C GLU A 122 2.01 -24.70 -16.47
N GLU A 123 1.43 -25.54 -17.32
CA GLU A 123 2.11 -26.62 -18.01
C GLU A 123 3.16 -26.11 -19.00
N SER A 124 2.87 -25.02 -19.71
CA SER A 124 3.80 -24.40 -20.67
C SER A 124 4.86 -23.51 -20.02
N GLY A 125 4.70 -23.15 -18.74
CA GLY A 125 5.56 -22.17 -18.07
C GLY A 125 5.36 -20.73 -18.55
N ASP A 126 4.22 -20.43 -19.24
CA ASP A 126 3.89 -19.06 -19.67
C ASP A 126 3.45 -18.19 -18.48
N ALA A 127 4.43 -17.56 -17.84
CA ALA A 127 4.20 -16.66 -16.71
C ALA A 127 3.27 -15.47 -17.03
N GLN A 128 3.35 -14.94 -18.25
CA GLN A 128 2.50 -13.82 -18.66
C GLN A 128 1.06 -14.25 -18.93
N GLY A 129 0.88 -15.40 -19.58
CA GLY A 129 -0.42 -16.02 -19.77
C GLY A 129 -1.09 -16.30 -18.44
N TYR A 130 -0.35 -16.90 -17.50
CA TYR A 130 -0.85 -17.16 -16.16
C TYR A 130 -1.23 -15.86 -15.42
N ALA A 131 -0.40 -14.83 -15.46
CA ALA A 131 -0.67 -13.56 -14.81
C ALA A 131 -1.96 -12.89 -15.33
N ARG A 132 -2.28 -13.03 -16.63
CA ARG A 132 -3.55 -12.55 -17.21
C ARG A 132 -4.75 -13.33 -16.67
N CYS A 133 -4.70 -14.67 -16.68
CA CYS A 133 -5.76 -15.51 -16.08
C CYS A 133 -5.94 -15.23 -14.59
N ASN A 134 -4.85 -15.09 -13.85
CA ASN A 134 -4.90 -14.75 -12.43
C ASN A 134 -5.59 -13.40 -12.21
N ALA A 135 -5.31 -12.39 -13.03
CA ALA A 135 -5.98 -11.09 -12.94
C ALA A 135 -7.48 -11.18 -13.23
N GLU A 136 -7.86 -11.94 -14.28
CA GLU A 136 -9.27 -12.18 -14.66
C GLU A 136 -10.02 -12.91 -13.53
N PHE A 137 -9.42 -13.97 -12.94
CA PHE A 137 -9.99 -14.69 -11.82
C PHE A 137 -10.35 -13.76 -10.66
N HIS A 138 -9.43 -12.93 -10.25
CA HIS A 138 -9.65 -11.99 -9.16
C HIS A 138 -10.68 -10.91 -9.51
N GLU A 139 -10.70 -10.41 -10.74
CA GLU A 139 -11.69 -9.42 -11.17
C GLU A 139 -13.12 -9.97 -11.11
N ILE A 140 -13.33 -11.22 -11.57
CA ILE A 140 -14.64 -11.90 -11.46
C ILE A 140 -15.03 -12.04 -9.98
N LEU A 141 -14.08 -12.41 -9.12
CA LEU A 141 -14.32 -12.55 -7.68
C LEU A 141 -14.76 -11.21 -7.05
N TYR A 142 -14.11 -10.09 -7.44
CA TYR A 142 -14.45 -8.75 -6.93
C TYR A 142 -15.84 -8.31 -7.39
N GLN A 143 -16.23 -8.61 -8.62
CA GLN A 143 -17.57 -8.33 -9.11
C GLN A 143 -18.61 -9.19 -8.38
N ALA A 144 -18.31 -10.47 -8.18
CA ALA A 144 -19.18 -11.42 -7.48
C ALA A 144 -19.43 -11.07 -6.01
N CYS A 145 -18.52 -10.35 -5.35
CA CYS A 145 -18.70 -9.93 -3.96
C CYS A 145 -19.83 -8.90 -3.76
N ARG A 146 -20.28 -8.22 -4.84
CA ARG A 146 -21.32 -7.17 -4.81
C ARG A 146 -21.07 -6.06 -3.78
N ASN A 147 -19.80 -5.72 -3.58
CA ASN A 147 -19.40 -4.61 -2.73
C ASN A 147 -18.42 -3.71 -3.50
N PRO A 148 -18.92 -2.70 -4.23
CA PRO A 148 -18.07 -1.85 -5.07
C PRO A 148 -17.04 -1.03 -4.27
N ALA A 149 -17.34 -0.67 -3.02
CA ALA A 149 -16.39 0.03 -2.16
C ALA A 149 -15.19 -0.88 -1.80
N LEU A 150 -15.46 -2.15 -1.45
CA LEU A 150 -14.42 -3.15 -1.19
C LEU A 150 -13.58 -3.42 -2.44
N ALA A 151 -14.22 -3.63 -3.59
CA ALA A 151 -13.54 -3.86 -4.87
C ALA A 151 -12.64 -2.68 -5.27
N ALA A 152 -13.11 -1.44 -5.06
CA ALA A 152 -12.33 -0.24 -5.35
C ALA A 152 -11.07 -0.14 -4.47
N GLU A 153 -11.18 -0.45 -3.17
CA GLU A 153 -10.03 -0.43 -2.26
C GLU A 153 -9.02 -1.53 -2.58
N ILE A 154 -9.48 -2.75 -2.87
CA ILE A 154 -8.63 -3.84 -3.35
C ILE A 154 -7.86 -3.41 -4.61
N SER A 155 -8.56 -2.86 -5.61
CA SER A 155 -7.96 -2.39 -6.87
C SER A 155 -6.93 -1.28 -6.63
N HIS A 156 -7.20 -0.38 -5.69
CA HIS A 156 -6.27 0.67 -5.29
C HIS A 156 -4.97 0.08 -4.71
N ILE A 157 -5.07 -0.84 -3.74
CA ILE A 157 -3.88 -1.48 -3.15
C ILE A 157 -3.13 -2.29 -4.19
N ARG A 158 -3.85 -3.04 -5.05
CA ARG A 158 -3.25 -3.83 -6.12
C ARG A 158 -2.47 -2.96 -7.11
N SER A 159 -2.98 -1.78 -7.48
CA SER A 159 -2.27 -0.86 -8.37
C SER A 159 -0.97 -0.34 -7.77
N ARG A 160 -0.95 -0.03 -6.47
CA ARG A 160 0.25 0.42 -5.75
C ARG A 160 1.31 -0.67 -5.56
N THR A 161 0.88 -1.92 -5.42
CA THR A 161 1.78 -3.05 -5.13
C THR A 161 2.16 -3.86 -6.35
N ARG A 162 1.55 -3.58 -7.53
CA ARG A 162 1.68 -4.43 -8.73
C ARG A 162 3.12 -4.62 -9.18
N VAL A 163 3.89 -3.53 -9.28
CA VAL A 163 5.29 -3.56 -9.74
C VAL A 163 6.17 -4.42 -8.83
N TYR A 164 5.89 -4.44 -7.53
CA TYR A 164 6.63 -5.25 -6.54
C TYR A 164 6.27 -6.74 -6.62
N ARG A 165 5.13 -7.07 -7.24
CA ARG A 165 4.62 -8.45 -7.38
C ARG A 165 4.81 -9.02 -8.79
N GLN A 166 5.38 -8.25 -9.74
CA GLN A 166 5.55 -8.71 -11.14
C GLN A 166 6.45 -9.94 -11.25
N SER A 167 7.47 -10.06 -10.40
CA SER A 167 8.41 -11.19 -10.39
C SER A 167 7.84 -12.48 -9.76
N VAL A 168 6.72 -12.40 -9.06
CA VAL A 168 6.16 -13.52 -8.30
C VAL A 168 5.88 -14.75 -9.18
N PHE A 169 5.41 -14.54 -10.41
CA PHE A 169 5.11 -15.63 -11.33
C PHE A 169 6.28 -16.04 -12.26
N GLN A 170 7.48 -15.51 -12.06
CA GLN A 170 8.68 -16.02 -12.73
C GLN A 170 9.08 -17.42 -12.22
N ASN A 171 8.59 -17.81 -11.04
CA ASN A 171 8.79 -19.13 -10.47
C ASN A 171 7.59 -20.05 -10.78
N GLN A 172 7.85 -21.15 -11.51
CA GLN A 172 6.82 -22.12 -11.90
C GLN A 172 6.14 -22.79 -10.68
N LEU A 173 6.88 -23.02 -9.59
CA LEU A 173 6.30 -23.55 -8.35
C LEU A 173 5.27 -22.59 -7.75
N ARG A 174 5.50 -21.28 -7.90
CA ARG A 174 4.55 -20.26 -7.44
C ARG A 174 3.29 -20.23 -8.29
N ILE A 175 3.41 -20.44 -9.60
CA ILE A 175 2.24 -20.57 -10.49
C ILE A 175 1.38 -21.75 -10.06
N ARG A 176 1.99 -22.93 -9.87
CA ARG A 176 1.29 -24.13 -9.40
C ARG A 176 0.57 -23.90 -8.09
N ARG A 177 1.26 -23.37 -7.08
CA ARG A 177 0.70 -23.09 -5.77
C ARG A 177 -0.47 -22.10 -5.85
N SER A 178 -0.31 -21.03 -6.61
CA SER A 178 -1.39 -20.05 -6.82
C SER A 178 -2.63 -20.70 -7.45
N ARG A 179 -2.44 -21.63 -8.38
CA ARG A 179 -3.53 -22.40 -8.99
C ARG A 179 -4.22 -23.33 -7.99
N GLU A 180 -3.45 -24.02 -7.17
CA GLU A 180 -3.98 -24.88 -6.09
C GLU A 180 -4.77 -24.05 -5.08
N ASP A 181 -4.31 -22.86 -4.74
CA ASP A 181 -5.02 -21.92 -3.87
C ASP A 181 -6.36 -21.48 -4.49
N HIS A 182 -6.37 -21.13 -5.78
CA HIS A 182 -7.61 -20.81 -6.49
C HIS A 182 -8.59 -21.99 -6.49
N ALA A 183 -8.11 -23.22 -6.67
CA ALA A 183 -8.96 -24.40 -6.57
C ALA A 183 -9.63 -24.51 -5.19
N ARG A 184 -8.89 -24.31 -4.10
CA ARG A 184 -9.43 -24.33 -2.73
C ARG A 184 -10.46 -23.22 -2.49
N ILE A 185 -10.21 -22.03 -3.04
CA ILE A 185 -11.19 -20.92 -2.96
C ILE A 185 -12.49 -21.31 -3.67
N LEU A 186 -12.38 -21.85 -4.91
CA LEU A 186 -13.57 -22.26 -5.68
C LEU A 186 -14.32 -23.40 -5.03
N GLU A 187 -13.62 -24.42 -4.51
CA GLU A 187 -14.23 -25.54 -3.79
C GLU A 187 -15.07 -25.04 -2.61
N ALA A 188 -14.49 -24.18 -1.77
CA ALA A 188 -15.19 -23.59 -0.63
C ALA A 188 -16.38 -22.73 -1.05
N MET A 189 -16.20 -21.89 -2.09
CA MET A 189 -17.25 -21.01 -2.62
C MET A 189 -18.45 -21.83 -3.14
N PHE A 190 -18.19 -22.88 -3.93
CA PHE A 190 -19.26 -23.68 -4.55
C PHE A 190 -19.90 -24.66 -3.56
N ALA A 191 -19.21 -25.01 -2.46
CA ALA A 191 -19.80 -25.69 -1.32
C ALA A 191 -20.67 -24.76 -0.44
N GLY A 192 -20.66 -23.45 -0.68
CA GLY A 192 -21.38 -22.47 0.15
C GLY A 192 -20.70 -22.19 1.49
N ASP A 193 -19.46 -22.69 1.69
CA ASP A 193 -18.70 -22.48 2.94
C ASP A 193 -17.93 -21.16 2.88
N ALA A 194 -18.59 -20.11 3.34
CA ALA A 194 -18.06 -18.76 3.33
C ALA A 194 -16.88 -18.56 4.31
N VAL A 195 -16.73 -19.42 5.32
CA VAL A 195 -15.60 -19.36 6.26
C VAL A 195 -14.38 -20.03 5.64
N ALA A 196 -14.55 -21.19 5.03
CA ALA A 196 -13.48 -21.87 4.30
C ALA A 196 -13.00 -21.02 3.11
N ALA A 197 -13.91 -20.36 2.36
CA ALA A 197 -13.54 -19.46 1.27
C ALA A 197 -12.73 -18.26 1.77
N TYR A 198 -13.09 -17.66 2.91
CA TYR A 198 -12.31 -16.61 3.56
C TYR A 198 -10.89 -17.08 3.88
N ASN A 199 -10.75 -18.20 4.57
CA ASN A 199 -9.45 -18.72 4.99
C ASN A 199 -8.58 -19.09 3.78
N ALA A 200 -9.14 -19.73 2.75
CA ALA A 200 -8.43 -20.07 1.53
C ALA A 200 -7.91 -18.84 0.78
N ALA A 201 -8.70 -17.76 0.71
CA ALA A 201 -8.30 -16.52 0.08
C ALA A 201 -7.25 -15.76 0.91
N LEU A 202 -7.35 -15.78 2.23
CA LEU A 202 -6.34 -15.21 3.14
C LEU A 202 -4.99 -15.88 2.93
N ASP A 203 -4.97 -17.23 2.92
CA ASP A 203 -3.77 -18.03 2.70
C ASP A 203 -3.17 -17.79 1.30
N HIS A 204 -4.01 -17.61 0.29
CA HIS A 204 -3.57 -17.35 -1.10
C HIS A 204 -2.73 -16.08 -1.24
N ILE A 205 -3.13 -14.98 -0.59
CA ILE A 205 -2.44 -13.69 -0.69
C ILE A 205 -1.28 -13.59 0.29
N ALA A 206 -1.50 -13.97 1.55
CA ALA A 206 -0.47 -13.97 2.57
C ALA A 206 0.58 -15.08 2.35
N GLY A 207 0.18 -16.16 1.66
CA GLY A 207 1.02 -17.29 1.25
C GLY A 207 1.67 -18.08 2.38
N GLY A 208 1.28 -17.80 3.62
CA GLY A 208 2.06 -18.16 4.80
C GLY A 208 3.36 -17.33 4.91
N LEU A 209 3.90 -17.16 6.09
CA LEU A 209 5.15 -16.43 6.35
C LEU A 209 6.33 -16.79 5.41
N PRO A 210 6.54 -18.04 4.97
CA PRO A 210 7.61 -18.40 4.05
C PRO A 210 7.45 -17.79 2.65
N ASP A 211 6.24 -17.81 2.09
CA ASP A 211 6.00 -17.30 0.72
C ASP A 211 6.07 -15.78 0.64
N PHE A 212 5.68 -15.11 1.70
CA PHE A 212 5.79 -13.67 1.82
C PHE A 212 7.25 -13.23 1.93
N THR A 213 8.05 -13.96 2.72
CA THR A 213 9.50 -13.72 2.82
C THR A 213 10.20 -13.99 1.47
N ASP A 214 9.76 -15.04 0.75
CA ASP A 214 10.27 -15.33 -0.59
C ASP A 214 9.89 -14.24 -1.59
N MET A 215 8.64 -13.78 -1.60
CA MET A 215 8.21 -12.68 -2.46
C MET A 215 9.06 -11.42 -2.25
N ILE A 216 9.34 -11.07 -1.01
CA ILE A 216 10.10 -9.87 -0.66
C ILE A 216 11.59 -10.00 -1.00
N SER A 217 12.17 -11.18 -0.82
CA SER A 217 13.56 -11.42 -1.19
C SER A 217 13.84 -11.21 -2.68
N HIS A 218 12.81 -11.29 -3.52
CA HIS A 218 12.86 -11.05 -4.95
C HIS A 218 12.51 -9.63 -5.39
N VAL A 219 12.08 -8.75 -4.45
CA VAL A 219 11.85 -7.33 -4.79
C VAL A 219 13.19 -6.63 -4.99
N PRO A 220 13.46 -6.07 -6.18
CA PRO A 220 14.68 -5.31 -6.40
C PRO A 220 14.78 -4.12 -5.44
N THR A 221 15.86 -4.02 -4.69
CA THR A 221 16.07 -2.98 -3.67
C THR A 221 15.97 -1.56 -4.22
N GLN A 222 16.30 -1.37 -5.51
CA GLN A 222 16.18 -0.08 -6.20
C GLN A 222 14.73 0.41 -6.36
N LEU A 223 13.74 -0.48 -6.29
CA LEU A 223 12.32 -0.13 -6.34
C LEU A 223 11.79 0.33 -4.98
N LEU A 224 12.50 0.02 -3.91
CA LEU A 224 12.11 0.35 -2.54
C LEU A 224 12.61 1.74 -2.14
N ALA A 225 11.85 2.41 -1.28
CA ALA A 225 12.33 3.60 -0.60
C ALA A 225 13.39 3.19 0.43
N VAL A 226 14.59 3.77 0.34
CA VAL A 226 15.56 3.71 1.43
C VAL A 226 15.08 4.69 2.51
N ASP A 227 14.98 4.25 3.76
CA ASP A 227 14.37 5.05 4.85
C ASP A 227 15.00 6.43 5.07
N ALA A 228 16.22 6.66 4.55
CA ALA A 228 16.96 7.91 4.67
C ALA A 228 16.76 8.91 3.50
N ASP A 229 16.35 8.45 2.31
CA ASP A 229 16.46 9.26 1.07
C ASP A 229 15.14 9.77 0.50
N TYR A 230 14.01 9.53 1.16
CA TYR A 230 12.73 9.95 0.62
C TYR A 230 12.42 11.42 0.96
N PRO A 231 12.45 12.35 -0.02
CA PRO A 231 12.21 13.78 0.23
C PRO A 231 10.88 14.07 0.93
N GLY A 232 9.88 13.20 0.75
CA GLY A 232 8.58 13.29 1.39
C GLY A 232 8.59 13.02 2.91
N LYS A 233 9.46 12.13 3.40
CA LYS A 233 9.55 11.85 4.84
C LYS A 233 10.16 13.02 5.61
N GLN A 234 11.21 13.64 5.06
CA GLN A 234 11.81 14.84 5.69
C GLN A 234 10.84 16.01 5.81
N SER A 235 9.91 16.18 4.85
CA SER A 235 8.87 17.19 4.95
C SER A 235 7.79 16.80 5.97
N GLN A 236 7.41 15.54 6.08
CA GLN A 236 6.43 15.06 7.07
C GLN A 236 7.02 15.05 8.49
N GLU A 237 8.27 14.67 8.66
CA GLU A 237 8.96 14.74 9.96
C GLU A 237 9.15 16.19 10.41
N ARG A 238 9.55 17.08 9.52
CA ARG A 238 9.60 18.53 9.82
C ARG A 238 8.22 19.11 10.17
N GLN A 239 7.16 18.70 9.48
CA GLN A 239 5.79 19.11 9.82
C GLN A 239 5.33 18.54 11.16
N ARG A 240 5.65 17.27 11.47
CA ARG A 240 5.37 16.65 12.76
C ARG A 240 6.19 17.28 13.89
N GLU A 241 7.44 17.61 13.63
CA GLU A 241 8.31 18.28 14.61
C GLU A 241 7.88 19.73 14.85
N THR A 242 7.46 20.45 13.80
CA THR A 242 6.88 21.79 13.92
C THR A 242 5.55 21.76 14.69
N ALA A 243 4.70 20.78 14.42
CA ALA A 243 3.44 20.57 15.14
C ALA A 243 3.69 20.15 16.60
N ARG A 244 4.67 19.30 16.89
CA ARG A 244 5.08 18.96 18.26
C ARG A 244 5.65 20.16 19.02
N ARG A 245 6.45 21.01 18.35
CA ARG A 245 6.96 22.25 18.94
C ARG A 245 5.86 23.27 19.24
N ALA A 246 4.86 23.35 18.37
CA ALA A 246 3.70 24.25 18.57
C ALA A 246 2.76 23.78 19.69
N LEU A 247 2.78 22.47 20.02
CA LEU A 247 1.96 21.85 21.09
C LEU A 247 2.73 21.64 22.40
N ALA A 248 4.04 21.95 22.44
CA ALA A 248 4.81 21.87 23.67
C ALA A 248 4.36 22.99 24.63
N PRO A 249 4.05 22.69 25.91
CA PRO A 249 3.72 23.73 26.87
C PRO A 249 4.89 24.70 27.04
N ALA A 250 4.59 25.99 27.06
CA ALA A 250 5.60 27.01 27.30
C ALA A 250 6.35 26.72 28.62
N GLU A 251 7.66 26.53 28.54
CA GLU A 251 8.48 26.41 29.75
C GLU A 251 8.34 27.69 30.55
N VAL A 252 7.75 27.55 31.73
CA VAL A 252 7.67 28.64 32.71
C VAL A 252 9.09 28.89 33.20
N GLN A 253 9.71 29.97 32.73
CA GLN A 253 10.98 30.43 33.30
C GLN A 253 10.74 30.84 34.75
N PRO A 254 11.56 30.39 35.72
CA PRO A 254 11.47 30.85 37.08
C PRO A 254 11.85 32.34 37.12
N SER A 255 10.95 33.15 37.64
CA SER A 255 11.18 34.58 37.87
C SER A 255 12.33 34.77 38.84
N GLU A 256 13.45 35.37 38.41
CA GLU A 256 14.49 35.87 39.32
C GLU A 256 13.92 36.97 40.22
N GLY A 257 13.67 36.60 41.46
CA GLY A 257 13.32 37.54 42.52
C GLY A 257 14.53 38.41 42.90
N LYS A 258 14.46 39.69 42.63
CA LYS A 258 15.38 40.70 43.18
C LYS A 258 15.18 40.82 44.67
N GLU A 259 16.02 40.18 45.48
CA GLU A 259 16.14 40.52 46.90
C GLU A 259 17.11 41.69 47.08
N LYS A 260 16.58 42.78 47.57
CA LYS A 260 17.34 43.90 48.17
C LYS A 260 17.72 43.53 49.61
N GLY A 261 19.00 43.70 49.92
CA GLY A 261 19.60 43.36 51.18
C GLY A 261 19.10 44.16 52.39
N SER A 262 19.26 43.52 53.52
CA SER A 262 19.49 44.21 54.80
C SER A 262 20.20 43.28 55.79
N ALA A 263 21.11 43.87 56.54
CA ALA A 263 22.17 43.29 57.34
C ALA A 263 21.71 42.64 58.65
N GLY A 264 22.55 41.73 59.16
CA GLY A 264 22.88 41.62 60.55
C GLY A 264 22.44 40.38 61.29
N GLY A 265 23.40 39.61 61.83
CA GLY A 265 23.10 38.77 63.02
C GLY A 265 23.90 37.46 63.09
N LYS A 266 24.94 37.50 63.91
CA LYS A 266 25.85 36.42 64.29
C LYS A 266 25.15 35.24 65.00
N GLY A 267 25.64 34.00 64.76
CA GLY A 267 25.36 32.89 65.65
C GLY A 267 25.88 31.54 65.12
N SER A 268 26.92 31.06 65.75
CA SER A 268 27.64 29.81 65.52
C SER A 268 26.92 28.57 66.12
N PRO A 269 27.49 27.36 66.07
CA PRO A 269 26.95 26.15 65.45
C PRO A 269 26.60 25.04 66.47
N VAL A 270 25.75 24.11 66.13
CA VAL A 270 25.61 22.84 66.89
C VAL A 270 25.45 21.63 65.95
N LYS A 271 26.41 20.79 66.10
CA LYS A 271 26.66 19.37 65.93
C LYS A 271 25.51 18.40 65.53
N ARG A 272 25.85 17.55 64.60
CA ARG A 272 25.75 16.04 64.51
C ARG A 272 24.49 15.36 65.07
N ARG A 273 23.97 14.48 64.18
CA ARG A 273 23.89 13.01 64.45
C ARG A 273 23.64 12.18 63.19
N LYS A 274 24.51 11.20 63.03
CA LYS A 274 24.36 9.99 62.22
C LYS A 274 23.37 9.03 62.90
N LEU A 275 22.68 8.24 62.11
CA LEU A 275 22.31 6.82 62.27
C LEU A 275 21.49 6.48 61.04
N GLY A 276 21.67 5.49 60.26
CA GLY A 276 22.10 4.15 60.53
C GLY A 276 21.22 3.25 59.71
N ALA A 277 21.84 2.48 58.85
CA ALA A 277 21.45 1.37 57.99
C ALA A 277 20.38 0.43 58.55
N MET A 278 19.71 -0.27 57.63
CA MET A 278 19.42 -1.72 57.51
C MET A 278 18.29 -1.88 56.51
N ALA A 279 18.44 -2.51 55.38
CA ALA A 279 18.68 -3.92 55.06
C ALA A 279 17.45 -4.81 55.26
N ASN A 280 17.24 -5.59 54.19
CA ASN A 280 16.53 -6.87 54.02
C ASN A 280 15.09 -6.81 53.52
N ALA A 281 14.92 -7.35 52.35
CA ALA A 281 14.73 -8.76 51.88
C ALA A 281 13.25 -9.23 52.04
N ARG A 282 12.60 -9.32 50.95
CA ARG A 282 12.13 -10.60 50.33
C ARG A 282 11.61 -10.34 48.93
#